data_73a6e97a321956d8e792979c1676dff6
#
_entry.id   73a6e97a321956d8e792979c1676dff6
#
_cell.length_a   1.000
_cell.length_b   1.000
_cell.length_c   1.000
_cell.angle_alpha   90.00
_cell.angle_beta   90.00
_cell.angle_gamma   90.00
#
_symmetry.space_group_name_H-M   'P 1'
#
loop_
_entity.id
_entity.type
_entity.pdbx_description
1 polymer ?
#
loop_
_entity_poly.entity_id
_entity_poly.type
_entity_poly.pdbx_seq_one_letter_code
_entity_poly.pdbx_strand_id
1 'polypeptide(L)'
;MQDDLDLLKSYKQIIKRWWVIVLAAFIGGLLAFGFSYLKPGWYQAEAVFHASIDFTEINFENLQSGNNAPLTFTQYDEDLALQVVQRMLLATRNEAFRYAQTLDPDLDITTFVRNSQIRRYHAQWYLRYRHTDPEIAQSIVNYWADLGWQALQDAQENGKAEPFVIVDLVSKADLPQVDIYLNRNNLILAGTLIGFVAGVVLVDFSQRVRGKAVRTA
;
A
#
# COMPACT_ATOMS: atom_id res chain seq x y z
N MET A 1 -2.06 -23.00 45.74
CA MET A 1 -1.88 -24.46 45.66
C MET A 1 -3.05 -25.18 45.01
N GLN A 2 -4.34 -24.80 45.24
CA GLN A 2 -5.49 -25.37 44.53
C GLN A 2 -5.55 -24.90 43.06
N ASP A 3 -5.19 -23.65 42.76
CA ASP A 3 -5.20 -23.09 41.42
C ASP A 3 -4.18 -23.76 40.47
N ASP A 4 -3.02 -24.15 40.98
CA ASP A 4 -1.97 -24.83 40.21
C ASP A 4 -2.38 -26.25 39.78
N LEU A 5 -3.17 -26.94 40.64
CA LEU A 5 -3.69 -28.28 40.37
C LEU A 5 -4.78 -28.26 39.30
N ASP A 6 -5.58 -27.19 39.22
CA ASP A 6 -6.60 -27.02 38.20
C ASP A 6 -6.00 -26.68 36.82
N LEU A 7 -4.92 -25.91 36.78
CA LEU A 7 -4.18 -25.62 35.55
C LEU A 7 -3.54 -26.88 34.94
N LEU A 8 -2.92 -27.73 35.78
CA LEU A 8 -2.35 -29.02 35.31
C LEU A 8 -3.39 -30.01 34.80
N LYS A 9 -4.57 -30.04 35.40
CA LYS A 9 -5.69 -30.87 34.91
C LYS A 9 -6.21 -30.39 33.56
N SER A 10 -6.39 -29.06 33.39
CA SER A 10 -6.80 -28.45 32.11
C SER A 10 -5.78 -28.75 31.02
N TYR A 11 -4.48 -28.65 31.30
CA TYR A 11 -3.43 -28.93 30.33
C TYR A 11 -3.41 -30.38 29.84
N LYS A 12 -3.52 -31.37 30.76
CA LYS A 12 -3.58 -32.78 30.40
C LYS A 12 -4.83 -33.12 29.56
N GLN A 13 -5.91 -32.41 29.76
CA GLN A 13 -7.14 -32.65 29.00
C GLN A 13 -7.12 -31.99 27.63
N ILE A 14 -6.46 -30.82 27.51
CA ILE A 14 -6.20 -30.18 26.22
C ILE A 14 -5.35 -31.11 25.35
N ILE A 15 -4.28 -31.69 25.91
CA ILE A 15 -3.43 -32.66 25.21
C ILE A 15 -4.26 -33.90 24.78
N LYS A 16 -5.16 -34.42 25.63
CA LYS A 16 -5.99 -35.60 25.29
C LYS A 16 -6.96 -35.32 24.12
N ARG A 17 -7.33 -34.05 23.89
CA ARG A 17 -8.27 -33.63 22.82
C ARG A 17 -7.61 -32.77 21.77
N TRP A 18 -6.29 -32.85 21.61
CA TRP A 18 -5.54 -32.08 20.65
C TRP A 18 -6.10 -32.14 19.22
N TRP A 19 -6.68 -33.27 18.83
CA TRP A 19 -7.28 -33.47 17.52
C TRP A 19 -8.47 -32.51 17.25
N VAL A 20 -9.23 -32.09 18.28
CA VAL A 20 -10.31 -31.10 18.16
C VAL A 20 -9.73 -29.74 17.82
N ILE A 21 -8.59 -29.39 18.42
CA ILE A 21 -7.89 -28.13 18.17
C ILE A 21 -7.35 -28.12 16.75
N VAL A 22 -6.72 -29.24 16.33
CA VAL A 22 -6.20 -29.38 14.95
C VAL A 22 -7.34 -29.30 13.93
N LEU A 23 -8.47 -29.98 14.21
CA LEU A 23 -9.63 -29.92 13.33
C LEU A 23 -10.21 -28.50 13.23
N ALA A 24 -10.31 -27.78 14.35
CA ALA A 24 -10.77 -26.40 14.36
C ALA A 24 -9.80 -25.47 13.60
N ALA A 25 -8.49 -25.65 13.77
CA ALA A 25 -7.47 -24.93 13.03
C ALA A 25 -7.58 -25.20 11.51
N PHE A 26 -7.77 -26.45 11.13
CA PHE A 26 -7.95 -26.85 9.74
C PHE A 26 -9.22 -26.25 9.11
N ILE A 27 -10.34 -26.29 9.83
CA ILE A 27 -11.59 -25.65 9.39
C ILE A 27 -11.40 -24.14 9.25
N GLY A 28 -10.74 -23.47 10.21
CA GLY A 28 -10.41 -22.05 10.14
C GLY A 28 -9.57 -21.70 8.90
N GLY A 29 -8.56 -22.51 8.59
CA GLY A 29 -7.75 -22.39 7.39
C GLY A 29 -8.55 -22.57 6.10
N LEU A 30 -9.44 -23.59 6.05
CA LEU A 30 -10.31 -23.84 4.89
C LEU A 30 -11.32 -22.71 4.67
N LEU A 31 -11.91 -22.16 5.73
CA LEU A 31 -12.83 -21.03 5.64
C LEU A 31 -12.11 -19.78 5.12
N ALA A 32 -10.90 -19.51 5.62
CA ALA A 32 -10.08 -18.40 5.14
C ALA A 32 -9.65 -18.58 3.67
N PHE A 33 -9.32 -19.82 3.28
CA PHE A 33 -9.05 -20.16 1.90
C PHE A 33 -10.25 -19.89 0.99
N GLY A 34 -11.43 -20.40 1.34
CA GLY A 34 -12.68 -20.13 0.62
C GLY A 34 -12.99 -18.63 0.54
N PHE A 35 -12.83 -17.90 1.64
CA PHE A 35 -13.03 -16.45 1.69
C PHE A 35 -12.08 -15.69 0.78
N SER A 36 -10.84 -16.20 0.58
CA SER A 36 -9.88 -15.58 -0.32
C SER A 36 -10.29 -15.56 -1.79
N TYR A 37 -11.22 -16.43 -2.20
CA TYR A 37 -11.78 -16.44 -3.55
C TYR A 37 -13.00 -15.52 -3.72
N LEU A 38 -13.68 -15.18 -2.61
CA LEU A 38 -14.87 -14.34 -2.65
C LEU A 38 -14.56 -12.85 -2.71
N LYS A 39 -13.35 -12.44 -2.29
CA LYS A 39 -12.92 -11.04 -2.37
C LYS A 39 -12.01 -10.85 -3.57
N PRO A 40 -12.31 -9.88 -4.44
CA PRO A 40 -11.39 -9.48 -5.50
C PRO A 40 -10.09 -8.99 -4.87
N GLY A 41 -8.96 -9.41 -5.44
CA GLY A 41 -7.65 -8.89 -5.10
C GLY A 41 -7.55 -7.41 -5.40
N TRP A 42 -6.67 -6.70 -4.71
CA TRP A 42 -6.31 -5.32 -5.01
C TRP A 42 -4.85 -5.27 -5.44
N TYR A 43 -4.63 -4.78 -6.63
CA TYR A 43 -3.30 -4.68 -7.24
C TYR A 43 -2.83 -3.24 -7.23
N GLN A 44 -1.55 -3.01 -7.04
CA GLN A 44 -0.95 -1.68 -7.07
C GLN A 44 0.11 -1.63 -8.15
N ALA A 45 -0.10 -0.80 -9.13
CA ALA A 45 0.92 -0.43 -10.11
C ALA A 45 1.71 0.78 -9.61
N GLU A 46 2.98 0.87 -9.98
CA GLU A 46 3.88 1.93 -9.54
C GLU A 46 4.81 2.36 -10.67
N ALA A 47 4.87 3.66 -10.94
CA ALA A 47 5.89 4.28 -11.79
C ALA A 47 6.80 5.15 -10.92
N VAL A 48 8.08 5.20 -11.28
CA VAL A 48 9.11 5.89 -10.50
C VAL A 48 9.76 6.98 -11.35
N PHE A 49 9.74 8.20 -10.82
CA PHE A 49 10.50 9.33 -11.34
C PHE A 49 11.70 9.57 -10.43
N HIS A 50 12.82 9.93 -11.03
CA HIS A 50 13.97 10.46 -10.32
C HIS A 50 14.04 11.97 -10.59
N ALA A 51 14.14 12.76 -9.54
CA ALA A 51 14.29 14.20 -9.65
C ALA A 51 15.58 14.64 -8.96
N SER A 52 16.38 15.41 -9.66
CA SER A 52 17.65 15.97 -9.18
C SER A 52 17.79 17.42 -9.62
N ILE A 53 18.78 18.10 -9.06
CA ILE A 53 19.10 19.48 -9.41
C ILE A 53 20.46 19.51 -10.08
N ASP A 54 20.53 20.13 -11.25
CA ASP A 54 21.79 20.48 -11.89
C ASP A 54 22.29 21.81 -11.34
N PHE A 55 23.21 21.74 -10.39
CA PHE A 55 23.80 22.92 -9.76
C PHE A 55 24.68 23.74 -10.73
N THR A 56 25.07 23.17 -11.88
CA THR A 56 25.88 23.88 -12.89
C THR A 56 25.04 24.87 -13.69
N GLU A 57 23.74 24.65 -13.79
CA GLU A 57 22.80 25.53 -14.50
C GLU A 57 22.21 26.62 -13.60
N ILE A 58 22.47 26.58 -12.30
CA ILE A 58 21.98 27.61 -11.38
C ILE A 58 22.89 28.83 -11.50
N ASN A 59 22.34 29.93 -12.03
CA ASN A 59 23.04 31.21 -12.06
C ASN A 59 22.94 31.91 -10.70
N PHE A 60 23.93 31.67 -9.83
CA PHE A 60 24.01 32.29 -8.51
C PHE A 60 24.25 33.81 -8.54
N GLU A 61 24.73 34.36 -9.66
CA GLU A 61 25.00 35.81 -9.80
C GLU A 61 23.70 36.63 -9.81
N ASN A 62 22.61 36.07 -10.31
CA ASN A 62 21.30 36.72 -10.34
C ASN A 62 20.54 36.63 -9.05
N LEU A 63 21.02 35.88 -8.07
CA LEU A 63 20.40 35.67 -6.75
C LEU A 63 20.93 36.65 -5.69
N GLN A 64 21.56 37.75 -6.09
CA GLN A 64 22.03 38.76 -5.14
C GLN A 64 20.84 39.51 -4.52
N SER A 65 20.63 39.28 -3.24
CA SER A 65 19.77 40.13 -2.43
C SER A 65 20.42 41.49 -2.28
N GLY A 66 19.61 42.57 -2.30
CA GLY A 66 20.07 43.94 -2.22
C GLY A 66 20.92 44.33 -0.98
N ASN A 67 21.26 43.37 -0.11
CA ASN A 67 22.10 43.52 1.08
C ASN A 67 23.50 42.89 0.97
N ASN A 68 23.98 42.59 -0.22
CA ASN A 68 25.33 42.02 -0.46
C ASN A 68 25.65 40.70 0.25
N ALA A 69 24.65 39.98 0.79
CA ALA A 69 24.82 38.63 1.30
C ALA A 69 24.69 37.65 0.13
N PRO A 70 25.65 36.75 -0.10
CA PRO A 70 25.47 35.72 -1.10
C PRO A 70 24.28 34.85 -0.71
N LEU A 71 23.28 34.75 -1.59
CA LEU A 71 22.19 33.79 -1.44
C LEU A 71 22.81 32.41 -1.66
N THR A 72 22.84 31.62 -0.62
CA THR A 72 23.21 30.20 -0.69
C THR A 72 21.96 29.39 -1.00
N PHE A 73 22.02 28.56 -2.04
CA PHE A 73 20.99 27.56 -2.32
C PHE A 73 20.89 26.60 -1.12
N THR A 74 19.73 26.55 -0.51
CA THR A 74 19.51 25.77 0.71
C THR A 74 18.80 24.47 0.38
N GLN A 75 18.81 23.52 1.30
CA GLN A 75 18.03 22.29 1.18
C GLN A 75 16.52 22.58 1.00
N TYR A 76 16.04 23.70 1.52
CA TYR A 76 14.64 24.14 1.33
C TYR A 76 14.36 24.50 -0.13
N ASP A 77 15.29 25.20 -0.79
CA ASP A 77 15.17 25.58 -2.21
C ASP A 77 15.20 24.34 -3.10
N GLU A 78 16.05 23.36 -2.77
CA GLU A 78 16.07 22.05 -3.42
C GLU A 78 14.73 21.34 -3.27
N ASP A 79 14.20 21.26 -2.07
CA ASP A 79 12.92 20.63 -1.81
C ASP A 79 11.77 21.30 -2.57
N LEU A 80 11.79 22.62 -2.64
CA LEU A 80 10.80 23.41 -3.37
C LEU A 80 10.88 23.17 -4.89
N ALA A 81 12.09 23.13 -5.44
CA ALA A 81 12.31 22.86 -6.85
C ALA A 81 11.85 21.44 -7.23
N LEU A 82 12.20 20.44 -6.42
CA LEU A 82 11.81 19.06 -6.67
C LEU A 82 10.28 18.81 -6.54
N GLN A 83 9.54 19.72 -5.88
CA GLN A 83 8.07 19.65 -5.86
C GLN A 83 7.42 19.88 -7.24
N VAL A 84 8.17 20.33 -8.24
CA VAL A 84 7.63 20.50 -9.60
C VAL A 84 7.03 19.19 -10.12
N VAL A 85 7.65 18.04 -9.85
CA VAL A 85 7.14 16.71 -10.26
C VAL A 85 5.74 16.49 -9.70
N GLN A 86 5.55 16.74 -8.41
CA GLN A 86 4.23 16.59 -7.78
C GLN A 86 3.20 17.53 -8.41
N ARG A 87 3.58 18.79 -8.67
CA ARG A 87 2.68 19.76 -9.29
C ARG A 87 2.24 19.33 -10.68
N MET A 88 3.16 18.81 -11.50
CA MET A 88 2.85 18.31 -12.85
C MET A 88 1.95 17.08 -12.82
N LEU A 89 2.25 16.11 -11.95
CA LEU A 89 1.39 14.93 -11.76
C LEU A 89 0.00 15.31 -11.25
N LEU A 90 -0.10 16.31 -10.35
CA LEU A 90 -1.39 16.80 -9.88
C LEU A 90 -2.16 17.58 -10.95
N ALA A 91 -1.47 18.36 -11.77
CA ALA A 91 -2.09 19.10 -12.87
C ALA A 91 -2.69 18.18 -13.94
N THR A 92 -2.06 17.04 -14.23
CA THR A 92 -2.52 16.06 -15.21
C THR A 92 -3.52 15.04 -14.66
N ARG A 93 -3.85 15.09 -13.35
CA ARG A 93 -4.75 14.13 -12.68
C ARG A 93 -6.12 14.01 -13.35
N ASN A 94 -6.72 15.12 -13.76
CA ASN A 94 -8.07 15.09 -14.35
C ASN A 94 -8.06 14.39 -15.72
N GLU A 95 -6.99 14.52 -16.46
CA GLU A 95 -6.82 13.85 -17.76
C GLU A 95 -6.57 12.36 -17.55
N ALA A 96 -5.72 12.00 -16.61
CA ALA A 96 -5.54 10.61 -16.20
C ALA A 96 -6.84 9.97 -15.70
N PHE A 97 -7.68 10.72 -14.97
CA PHE A 97 -9.00 10.25 -14.57
C PHE A 97 -9.92 9.99 -15.76
N ARG A 98 -9.96 10.90 -16.75
CA ARG A 98 -10.75 10.69 -17.99
C ARG A 98 -10.29 9.42 -18.73
N TYR A 99 -9.00 9.20 -18.81
CA TYR A 99 -8.48 7.96 -19.38
C TYR A 99 -8.91 6.74 -18.57
N ALA A 100 -8.81 6.81 -17.25
CA ALA A 100 -9.24 5.73 -16.35
C ALA A 100 -10.71 5.38 -16.54
N GLN A 101 -11.59 6.37 -16.78
CA GLN A 101 -13.01 6.15 -17.10
C GLN A 101 -13.24 5.46 -18.45
N THR A 102 -12.30 5.51 -19.38
CA THR A 102 -12.42 4.71 -20.63
C THR A 102 -12.16 3.22 -20.38
N LEU A 103 -11.42 2.87 -19.33
CA LEU A 103 -11.10 1.51 -18.95
C LEU A 103 -12.09 0.95 -17.90
N ASP A 104 -12.57 1.79 -17.00
CA ASP A 104 -13.57 1.49 -15.98
C ASP A 104 -14.65 2.61 -15.98
N PRO A 105 -15.74 2.46 -16.75
CA PRO A 105 -16.78 3.47 -16.87
C PRO A 105 -17.52 3.81 -15.57
N ASP A 106 -17.52 2.90 -14.58
CA ASP A 106 -18.18 3.08 -13.29
C ASP A 106 -17.29 3.82 -12.28
N LEU A 107 -16.06 4.15 -12.66
CA LEU A 107 -15.10 4.82 -11.78
C LEU A 107 -15.51 6.29 -11.54
N ASP A 108 -15.72 6.64 -10.27
CA ASP A 108 -15.92 8.03 -9.84
C ASP A 108 -14.59 8.70 -9.45
N ILE A 109 -14.57 10.04 -9.51
CA ILE A 109 -13.37 10.83 -9.20
C ILE A 109 -12.90 10.65 -7.75
N THR A 110 -13.80 10.47 -6.80
CA THR A 110 -13.47 10.29 -5.37
C THR A 110 -12.73 8.97 -5.17
N THR A 111 -13.20 7.90 -5.82
CA THR A 111 -12.56 6.58 -5.81
C THR A 111 -11.22 6.63 -6.52
N PHE A 112 -11.13 7.32 -7.68
CA PHE A 112 -9.86 7.51 -8.38
C PHE A 112 -8.83 8.20 -7.50
N VAL A 113 -9.19 9.32 -6.86
CA VAL A 113 -8.28 10.06 -5.96
C VAL A 113 -7.88 9.21 -4.75
N ARG A 114 -8.82 8.48 -4.15
CA ARG A 114 -8.54 7.61 -3.00
C ARG A 114 -7.59 6.47 -3.34
N ASN A 115 -7.69 5.94 -4.55
CA ASN A 115 -6.86 4.83 -5.03
C ASN A 115 -5.52 5.29 -5.60
N SER A 116 -5.36 6.59 -5.87
CA SER A 116 -4.13 7.18 -6.37
C SER A 116 -3.25 7.69 -5.24
N GLN A 117 -1.94 7.60 -5.42
CA GLN A 117 -0.96 8.09 -4.46
C GLN A 117 0.27 8.62 -5.17
N ILE A 118 0.68 9.84 -4.79
CA ILE A 118 1.95 10.42 -5.20
C ILE A 118 2.78 10.58 -3.93
N ARG A 119 3.93 9.92 -3.86
CA ARG A 119 4.84 10.00 -2.71
C ARG A 119 6.25 10.29 -3.15
N ARG A 120 6.93 11.14 -2.37
CA ARG A 120 8.37 11.36 -2.50
C ARG A 120 9.11 10.55 -1.44
N TYR A 121 10.21 9.93 -1.86
CA TYR A 121 11.19 9.33 -0.97
C TYR A 121 12.58 9.69 -1.48
N HIS A 122 13.27 10.58 -0.78
CA HIS A 122 14.51 11.23 -1.24
C HIS A 122 14.35 11.91 -2.61
N ALA A 123 15.19 11.56 -3.58
CA ALA A 123 15.15 12.05 -4.95
C ALA A 123 14.13 11.33 -5.86
N GLN A 124 13.42 10.34 -5.32
CA GLN A 124 12.47 9.55 -6.09
C GLN A 124 11.02 9.93 -5.78
N TRP A 125 10.21 9.96 -6.83
CA TRP A 125 8.78 10.17 -6.76
C TRP A 125 8.06 8.93 -7.26
N TYR A 126 7.14 8.42 -6.46
CA TYR A 126 6.37 7.24 -6.72
C TYR A 126 4.94 7.63 -7.06
N LEU A 127 4.53 7.36 -8.29
CA LEU A 127 3.15 7.44 -8.73
C LEU A 127 2.53 6.05 -8.62
N ARG A 128 1.50 5.91 -7.80
CA ARG A 128 0.84 4.63 -7.52
C ARG A 128 -0.64 4.74 -7.79
N TYR A 129 -1.18 3.67 -8.34
CA TYR A 129 -2.63 3.50 -8.48
C TYR A 129 -3.04 2.09 -8.11
N ARG A 130 -4.20 1.96 -7.45
CA ARG A 130 -4.74 0.69 -6.99
C ARG A 130 -6.02 0.38 -7.72
N HIS A 131 -6.13 -0.86 -8.21
CA HIS A 131 -7.33 -1.34 -8.88
C HIS A 131 -7.52 -2.84 -8.63
N THR A 132 -8.74 -3.35 -8.81
CA THR A 132 -9.03 -4.79 -8.73
C THR A 132 -8.52 -5.57 -9.93
N ASP A 133 -8.34 -4.90 -11.05
CA ASP A 133 -7.72 -5.44 -12.26
C ASP A 133 -6.27 -4.92 -12.37
N PRO A 134 -5.27 -5.82 -12.45
CA PRO A 134 -3.86 -5.44 -12.53
C PRO A 134 -3.50 -4.73 -13.84
N GLU A 135 -4.15 -5.09 -14.98
CA GLU A 135 -3.89 -4.47 -16.28
C GLU A 135 -4.41 -3.03 -16.32
N ILE A 136 -5.58 -2.79 -15.73
CA ILE A 136 -6.14 -1.44 -15.59
C ILE A 136 -5.25 -0.60 -14.69
N ALA A 137 -4.79 -1.14 -13.54
CA ALA A 137 -3.88 -0.43 -12.66
C ALA A 137 -2.60 0.00 -13.37
N GLN A 138 -1.98 -0.91 -14.12
CA GLN A 138 -0.76 -0.66 -14.90
C GLN A 138 -1.00 0.39 -15.97
N SER A 139 -2.07 0.25 -16.75
CA SER A 139 -2.39 1.14 -17.87
C SER A 139 -2.62 2.58 -17.39
N ILE A 140 -3.34 2.76 -16.29
CA ILE A 140 -3.61 4.09 -15.71
C ILE A 140 -2.30 4.74 -15.23
N VAL A 141 -1.46 4.00 -14.51
CA VAL A 141 -0.19 4.54 -13.99
C VAL A 141 0.73 4.94 -15.13
N ASN A 142 0.88 4.08 -16.15
CA ASN A 142 1.75 4.36 -17.28
C ASN A 142 1.27 5.56 -18.11
N TYR A 143 -0.03 5.63 -18.39
CA TYR A 143 -0.61 6.78 -19.06
C TYR A 143 -0.41 8.07 -18.28
N TRP A 144 -0.69 8.04 -16.97
CA TRP A 144 -0.50 9.23 -16.12
C TRP A 144 0.96 9.63 -15.97
N ALA A 145 1.87 8.66 -15.91
CA ALA A 145 3.30 8.93 -15.88
C ALA A 145 3.77 9.63 -17.18
N ASP A 146 3.34 9.14 -18.33
CA ASP A 146 3.65 9.76 -19.63
C ASP A 146 3.08 11.19 -19.73
N LEU A 147 1.84 11.41 -19.29
CA LEU A 147 1.25 12.75 -19.24
C LEU A 147 2.02 13.70 -18.31
N GLY A 148 2.37 13.23 -17.11
CA GLY A 148 3.13 14.01 -16.16
C GLY A 148 4.52 14.37 -16.68
N TRP A 149 5.16 13.43 -17.37
CA TRP A 149 6.44 13.65 -18.03
C TRP A 149 6.35 14.70 -19.13
N GLN A 150 5.37 14.59 -20.04
CA GLN A 150 5.15 15.57 -21.11
C GLN A 150 4.84 16.96 -20.54
N ALA A 151 3.96 17.04 -19.55
CA ALA A 151 3.61 18.30 -18.91
C ALA A 151 4.82 18.98 -18.24
N LEU A 152 5.77 18.21 -17.73
CA LEU A 152 7.01 18.74 -17.19
C LEU A 152 7.91 19.32 -18.29
N GLN A 153 8.10 18.58 -19.39
CA GLN A 153 8.89 19.06 -20.53
C GLN A 153 8.29 20.36 -21.10
N ASP A 154 6.99 20.37 -21.34
CA ASP A 154 6.28 21.57 -21.80
C ASP A 154 6.43 22.75 -20.83
N ALA A 155 6.41 22.48 -19.52
CA ALA A 155 6.60 23.52 -18.50
C ALA A 155 8.01 24.08 -18.49
N GLN A 156 9.03 23.26 -18.72
CA GLN A 156 10.43 23.69 -18.83
C GLN A 156 10.66 24.49 -20.10
N GLU A 157 10.18 24.01 -21.25
CA GLU A 157 10.28 24.73 -22.54
C GLU A 157 9.60 26.11 -22.50
N ASN A 158 8.48 26.21 -21.77
CA ASN A 158 7.74 27.47 -21.63
C ASN A 158 8.23 28.34 -20.45
N GLY A 159 9.30 27.98 -19.76
CA GLY A 159 9.86 28.71 -18.62
C GLY A 159 8.96 28.73 -17.39
N LYS A 160 8.00 27.79 -17.27
CA LYS A 160 7.11 27.62 -16.11
C LYS A 160 7.68 26.69 -15.05
N ALA A 161 8.68 25.91 -15.39
CA ALA A 161 9.46 25.08 -14.49
C ALA A 161 10.94 25.42 -14.67
N GLU A 162 11.69 25.34 -13.57
CA GLU A 162 13.10 25.71 -13.55
C GLU A 162 13.91 24.72 -14.42
N PRO A 163 14.77 25.21 -15.34
CA PRO A 163 15.53 24.34 -16.26
C PRO A 163 16.55 23.47 -15.54
N PHE A 164 17.04 23.92 -14.38
CA PHE A 164 18.00 23.17 -13.56
C PHE A 164 17.39 21.97 -12.81
N VAL A 165 16.09 21.77 -12.89
CA VAL A 165 15.43 20.59 -12.31
C VAL A 165 15.42 19.48 -13.35
N ILE A 166 16.29 18.48 -13.16
CA ILE A 166 16.35 17.30 -14.02
C ILE A 166 15.37 16.27 -13.46
N VAL A 167 14.48 15.78 -14.32
CA VAL A 167 13.54 14.72 -13.96
C VAL A 167 13.57 13.63 -15.01
N ASP A 168 13.79 12.40 -14.56
CA ASP A 168 13.80 11.21 -15.39
C ASP A 168 12.68 10.25 -14.97
N LEU A 169 11.96 9.70 -15.94
CA LEU A 169 11.08 8.57 -15.72
C LEU A 169 11.93 7.29 -15.69
N VAL A 170 12.32 6.87 -14.48
CA VAL A 170 13.26 5.75 -14.25
C VAL A 170 12.62 4.41 -14.61
N SER A 171 11.36 4.22 -14.22
CA SER A 171 10.63 3.01 -14.56
C SER A 171 9.15 3.28 -14.76
N LYS A 172 8.61 2.69 -15.82
CA LYS A 172 7.16 2.52 -15.99
C LYS A 172 6.67 1.39 -15.09
N ALA A 173 5.38 1.38 -14.81
CA ALA A 173 4.78 0.35 -13.99
C ALA A 173 4.81 -1.00 -14.70
N ASP A 174 5.31 -2.02 -14.01
CA ASP A 174 5.16 -3.42 -14.39
C ASP A 174 3.76 -3.92 -14.01
N LEU A 175 3.35 -5.05 -14.64
CA LEU A 175 2.10 -5.71 -14.31
C LEU A 175 2.15 -6.25 -12.87
N PRO A 176 1.32 -5.74 -11.93
CA PRO A 176 1.36 -6.20 -10.55
C PRO A 176 0.85 -7.63 -10.44
N GLN A 177 1.68 -8.50 -9.87
CA GLN A 177 1.38 -9.93 -9.72
C GLN A 177 0.86 -10.31 -8.33
N VAL A 178 0.99 -9.41 -7.36
CA VAL A 178 0.67 -9.70 -5.95
C VAL A 178 -0.42 -8.74 -5.45
N ASP A 179 -1.42 -9.32 -4.80
CA ASP A 179 -2.44 -8.56 -4.07
C ASP A 179 -1.81 -7.84 -2.87
N ILE A 180 -2.09 -6.53 -2.75
CA ILE A 180 -1.52 -5.68 -1.69
C ILE A 180 -2.21 -5.84 -0.32
N TYR A 181 -3.46 -6.27 -0.27
CA TYR A 181 -4.22 -6.35 0.98
C TYR A 181 -4.36 -7.76 1.53
N LEU A 182 -4.37 -8.75 0.66
CA LEU A 182 -4.66 -10.12 1.00
C LEU A 182 -3.66 -11.06 0.33
N ASN A 183 -2.43 -11.07 0.86
CA ASN A 183 -1.58 -12.20 0.58
C ASN A 183 -2.33 -13.46 1.05
N ARG A 184 -2.77 -14.29 0.10
CA ARG A 184 -3.55 -15.51 0.32
C ARG A 184 -2.96 -16.39 1.42
N ASN A 185 -1.64 -16.49 1.46
CA ASN A 185 -0.93 -17.26 2.46
C ASN A 185 -1.12 -16.68 3.87
N ASN A 186 -1.08 -15.35 4.00
CA ASN A 186 -1.29 -14.67 5.29
C ASN A 186 -2.74 -14.82 5.78
N LEU A 187 -3.71 -14.80 4.86
CA LEU A 187 -5.11 -14.99 5.20
C LEU A 187 -5.37 -16.42 5.70
N ILE A 188 -4.82 -17.42 5.03
CA ILE A 188 -4.92 -18.83 5.44
C ILE A 188 -4.25 -19.02 6.81
N LEU A 189 -3.07 -18.45 7.00
CA LEU A 189 -2.36 -18.51 8.28
C LEU A 189 -3.18 -17.87 9.40
N ALA A 190 -3.74 -16.67 9.17
CA ALA A 190 -4.59 -15.98 10.14
C ALA A 190 -5.84 -16.81 10.48
N GLY A 191 -6.52 -17.38 9.47
CA GLY A 191 -7.69 -18.25 9.68
C GLY A 191 -7.34 -19.51 10.47
N THR A 192 -6.19 -20.13 10.19
CA THR A 192 -5.67 -21.28 10.92
C THR A 192 -5.41 -20.94 12.39
N LEU A 193 -4.77 -19.78 12.66
CA LEU A 193 -4.50 -19.31 14.02
C LEU A 193 -5.82 -19.02 14.79
N ILE A 194 -6.77 -18.35 14.14
CA ILE A 194 -8.09 -18.09 14.75
C ILE A 194 -8.80 -19.41 15.07
N GLY A 195 -8.79 -20.36 14.13
CA GLY A 195 -9.35 -21.69 14.33
C GLY A 195 -8.67 -22.45 15.47
N PHE A 196 -7.35 -22.34 15.60
CA PHE A 196 -6.60 -22.92 16.70
C PHE A 196 -7.04 -22.36 18.06
N VAL A 197 -7.09 -21.03 18.19
CA VAL A 197 -7.54 -20.37 19.43
C VAL A 197 -8.98 -20.76 19.77
N ALA A 198 -9.87 -20.76 18.78
CA ALA A 198 -11.25 -21.19 18.95
C ALA A 198 -11.34 -22.65 19.41
N GLY A 199 -10.52 -23.52 18.85
CA GLY A 199 -10.42 -24.94 19.26
C GLY A 199 -10.01 -25.11 20.72
N VAL A 200 -9.01 -24.34 21.19
CA VAL A 200 -8.60 -24.35 22.62
C VAL A 200 -9.73 -23.90 23.51
N VAL A 201 -10.40 -22.78 23.17
CA VAL A 201 -11.54 -22.26 23.94
C VAL A 201 -12.69 -23.25 23.99
N LEU A 202 -13.03 -23.90 22.88
CA LEU A 202 -14.09 -24.92 22.81
C LEU A 202 -13.78 -26.13 23.70
N VAL A 203 -12.53 -26.59 23.71
CA VAL A 203 -12.11 -27.71 24.60
C VAL A 203 -12.22 -27.30 26.05
N ASP A 204 -11.77 -26.11 26.45
CA ASP A 204 -11.86 -25.61 27.83
C ASP A 204 -13.35 -25.44 28.26
N PHE A 205 -14.15 -24.77 27.41
CA PHE A 205 -15.58 -24.56 27.70
C PHE A 205 -16.36 -25.88 27.84
N SER A 206 -16.12 -26.85 26.95
CA SER A 206 -16.79 -28.16 27.01
C SER A 206 -16.52 -28.91 28.30
N GLN A 207 -15.39 -28.64 28.93
CA GLN A 207 -15.01 -29.25 30.22
C GLN A 207 -15.72 -28.59 31.39
N ARG A 208 -15.80 -27.26 31.39
CA ARG A 208 -16.49 -26.50 32.44
C ARG A 208 -17.97 -26.86 32.53
N VAL A 209 -18.60 -27.06 31.39
CA VAL A 209 -20.01 -27.45 31.32
C VAL A 209 -20.21 -28.88 31.85
N ARG A 210 -19.36 -29.85 31.46
CA ARG A 210 -19.44 -31.23 31.96
C ARG A 210 -19.13 -31.36 33.44
N GLY A 211 -18.17 -30.58 33.96
CA GLY A 211 -17.84 -30.58 35.38
C GLY A 211 -18.96 -30.04 36.27
N LYS A 212 -19.79 -29.13 35.78
CA LYS A 212 -20.98 -28.65 36.48
C LYS A 212 -22.11 -29.69 36.48
N ALA A 213 -22.35 -30.41 35.37
CA ALA A 213 -23.40 -31.41 35.28
C ALA A 213 -23.18 -32.63 36.22
N VAL A 214 -21.92 -32.96 36.52
CA VAL A 214 -21.57 -34.06 37.44
C VAL A 214 -21.72 -33.65 38.91
N ARG A 215 -21.74 -32.36 39.24
CA ARG A 215 -21.93 -31.87 40.63
C ARG A 215 -23.41 -31.68 41.01
N THR A 216 -24.32 -31.74 40.07
CA THR A 216 -25.76 -31.54 40.26
C THR A 216 -26.55 -32.84 40.18
N ALA A 217 -25.91 -33.97 39.91
CA ALA A 217 -26.45 -35.33 39.96
C ALA A 217 -25.89 -36.10 41.19
#